data_53b7266dd6946b0aaf3f6544c13f6a05
#
_entry.id   53b7266dd6946b0aaf3f6544c13f6a05
#
_cell.length_a   1.000
_cell.length_b   1.000
_cell.length_c   1.000
_cell.angle_alpha   90.00
_cell.angle_beta   90.00
_cell.angle_gamma   90.00
#
_symmetry.space_group_name_H-M   'P 1'
#
loop_
_entity.id
_entity.type
_entity.pdbx_description
1 polymer ?
#
loop_
_entity_poly.entity_id
_entity_poly.type
_entity_poly.pdbx_seq_one_letter_code
_entity_poly.pdbx_strand_id
1 'polypeptide(L)'
;MTGVCSTTNVALVKSLGADRVIDYTQEDFTKRGELYDFLFVAVGKRVSPPSKAHGKKALTPNGTYVSVDQGTPKMGPEDLMLLKELVEAGKIKPVIDRRYPLEQIVEAHRYVDQEHKKGNVVITVDQNDNT
;
A
#
# COMPACT_ATOMS: atom_id res chain seq x y z
N MET A 1 8.25 13.18 -0.39
CA MET A 1 7.51 12.06 -1.03
C MET A 1 6.14 12.53 -1.50
N THR A 2 5.73 12.14 -2.70
CA THR A 2 4.39 12.44 -3.24
C THR A 2 3.54 11.17 -3.25
N GLY A 3 2.37 11.21 -2.63
CA GLY A 3 1.39 10.14 -2.65
C GLY A 3 0.31 10.39 -3.69
N VAL A 4 -0.16 9.33 -4.35
CA VAL A 4 -1.28 9.39 -5.32
C VAL A 4 -2.38 8.47 -4.83
N CYS A 5 -3.59 9.00 -4.65
CA CYS A 5 -4.72 8.24 -4.14
C CYS A 5 -6.05 8.84 -4.61
N SER A 6 -7.16 8.21 -4.26
CA SER A 6 -8.50 8.79 -4.48
C SER A 6 -8.83 9.84 -3.42
N THR A 7 -9.84 10.67 -3.70
CA THR A 7 -10.32 11.75 -2.82
C THR A 7 -10.52 11.28 -1.36
N THR A 8 -11.13 10.13 -1.17
CA THR A 8 -11.46 9.57 0.16
C THR A 8 -10.24 9.20 1.00
N ASN A 9 -9.07 9.05 0.38
CA ASN A 9 -7.82 8.63 1.02
C ASN A 9 -6.81 9.77 1.20
N VAL A 10 -7.11 10.97 0.72
CA VAL A 10 -6.19 12.12 0.79
C VAL A 10 -5.75 12.44 2.22
N ALA A 11 -6.70 12.50 3.16
CA ALA A 11 -6.40 12.77 4.57
C ALA A 11 -5.51 11.67 5.18
N LEU A 12 -5.79 10.40 4.88
CA LEU A 12 -4.99 9.28 5.35
C LEU A 12 -3.54 9.37 4.82
N VAL A 13 -3.36 9.57 3.51
CA VAL A 13 -2.03 9.63 2.89
C VAL A 13 -1.21 10.80 3.43
N LYS A 14 -1.85 11.94 3.69
CA LYS A 14 -1.20 13.08 4.38
C LYS A 14 -0.75 12.70 5.80
N SER A 15 -1.62 12.03 6.55
CA SER A 15 -1.31 11.63 7.94
C SER A 15 -0.17 10.62 8.03
N LEU A 16 0.11 9.88 6.96
CA LEU A 16 1.22 8.94 6.86
C LEU A 16 2.56 9.59 6.49
N GLY A 17 2.58 10.93 6.30
CA GLY A 17 3.81 11.70 6.10
C GLY A 17 4.12 12.03 4.64
N ALA A 18 3.17 11.93 3.71
CA ALA A 18 3.37 12.43 2.36
C ALA A 18 3.47 13.96 2.38
N ASP A 19 4.52 14.51 1.76
CA ASP A 19 4.71 15.95 1.63
C ASP A 19 3.68 16.57 0.69
N ARG A 20 3.29 15.81 -0.34
CA ARG A 20 2.26 16.18 -1.31
C ARG A 20 1.35 15.00 -1.58
N VAL A 21 0.08 15.27 -1.84
CA VAL A 21 -0.90 14.25 -2.24
C VAL A 21 -1.61 14.71 -3.49
N ILE A 22 -1.67 13.82 -4.47
CA ILE A 22 -2.37 14.00 -5.74
C ILE A 22 -3.61 13.11 -5.73
N ASP A 23 -4.75 13.71 -5.97
CA ASP A 23 -6.01 13.00 -6.17
C ASP A 23 -6.15 12.62 -7.64
N TYR A 24 -5.94 11.33 -7.97
CA TYR A 24 -6.01 10.85 -9.35
C TYR A 24 -7.40 10.94 -9.95
N THR A 25 -8.44 11.11 -9.14
CA THR A 25 -9.83 11.29 -9.63
C THR A 25 -10.06 12.70 -10.18
N GLN A 26 -9.21 13.65 -9.81
CA GLN A 26 -9.29 15.05 -10.21
C GLN A 26 -8.22 15.43 -11.24
N GLU A 27 -7.06 14.83 -11.18
CA GLU A 27 -5.94 15.18 -12.04
C GLU A 27 -5.02 13.98 -12.36
N ASP A 28 -4.37 14.06 -13.51
CA ASP A 28 -3.37 13.10 -13.95
C ASP A 28 -1.96 13.61 -13.58
N PHE A 29 -1.29 12.92 -12.65
CA PHE A 29 0.02 13.32 -12.17
C PHE A 29 1.09 13.37 -13.28
N THR A 30 0.92 12.60 -14.36
CA THR A 30 1.88 12.58 -15.49
C THR A 30 1.78 13.83 -16.38
N LYS A 31 0.72 14.60 -16.23
CA LYS A 31 0.48 15.85 -17.00
C LYS A 31 0.91 17.11 -16.26
N ARG A 32 1.38 16.99 -15.02
CA ARG A 32 1.80 18.16 -14.22
C ARG A 32 3.13 18.77 -14.64
N GLY A 33 3.89 18.09 -15.48
CA GLY A 33 5.25 18.51 -15.88
C GLY A 33 6.31 18.27 -14.79
N GLU A 34 5.97 17.66 -13.68
CA GLU A 34 6.90 17.25 -12.64
C GLU A 34 7.52 15.90 -13.00
N LEU A 35 8.82 15.76 -12.74
CA LEU A 35 9.56 14.52 -12.94
C LEU A 35 9.97 13.92 -11.60
N TYR A 36 9.91 12.61 -11.52
CA TYR A 36 10.23 11.82 -10.33
C TYR A 36 11.40 10.88 -10.62
N ASP A 37 12.26 10.70 -9.65
CA ASP A 37 13.40 9.76 -9.76
C ASP A 37 12.97 8.31 -9.50
N PHE A 38 11.87 8.13 -8.76
CA PHE A 38 11.34 6.83 -8.41
C PHE A 38 9.81 6.84 -8.42
N LEU A 39 9.22 5.89 -9.13
CA LEU A 39 7.78 5.66 -9.17
C LEU A 39 7.48 4.24 -8.71
N PHE A 40 6.77 4.13 -7.58
CA PHE A 40 6.29 2.86 -7.06
C PHE A 40 4.78 2.75 -7.24
N VAL A 41 4.34 1.76 -8.01
CA VAL A 41 2.92 1.47 -8.23
C VAL A 41 2.51 0.37 -7.26
N ALA A 42 1.83 0.77 -6.19
CA ALA A 42 1.39 -0.12 -5.10
C ALA A 42 0.02 -0.76 -5.35
N VAL A 43 -0.66 -0.41 -6.46
CA VAL A 43 -1.96 -0.98 -6.85
C VAL A 43 -1.77 -2.11 -7.85
N GLY A 44 -2.46 -3.23 -7.63
CA GLY A 44 -2.41 -4.38 -8.54
C GLY A 44 -3.18 -4.14 -9.85
N LYS A 45 -3.04 -5.05 -10.79
CA LYS A 45 -3.63 -4.98 -12.15
C LYS A 45 -5.15 -4.80 -12.20
N ARG A 46 -5.86 -5.12 -11.12
CA ARG A 46 -7.32 -4.96 -11.03
C ARG A 46 -7.77 -3.50 -10.95
N VAL A 47 -6.91 -2.65 -10.42
CA VAL A 47 -7.14 -1.20 -10.35
C VAL A 47 -6.32 -0.60 -11.47
N SER A 48 -6.89 -0.12 -12.54
CA SER A 48 -6.18 0.45 -13.70
C SER A 48 -4.99 1.35 -13.30
N PRO A 49 -3.81 0.79 -12.99
CA PRO A 49 -2.65 1.61 -12.69
C PRO A 49 -2.20 2.30 -13.97
N PRO A 50 -1.51 3.41 -13.88
CA PRO A 50 -0.85 3.95 -15.05
C PRO A 50 0.05 2.86 -15.64
N SER A 51 -0.12 2.57 -16.92
CA SER A 51 0.77 1.62 -17.60
C SER A 51 2.22 2.07 -17.41
N LYS A 52 3.17 1.13 -17.47
CA LYS A 52 4.60 1.47 -17.40
C LYS A 52 4.98 2.57 -18.40
N ALA A 53 4.39 2.52 -19.60
CA ALA A 53 4.61 3.54 -20.63
C ALA A 53 4.06 4.91 -20.22
N HIS A 54 2.91 4.94 -19.53
CA HIS A 54 2.31 6.17 -19.04
C HIS A 54 3.10 6.74 -17.85
N GLY A 55 3.49 5.90 -16.90
CA GLY A 55 4.30 6.29 -15.76
C GLY A 55 5.70 6.81 -16.15
N LYS A 56 6.31 6.26 -17.19
CA LYS A 56 7.61 6.75 -17.72
C LYS A 56 7.61 8.21 -18.14
N LYS A 57 6.47 8.78 -18.50
CA LYS A 57 6.35 10.20 -18.83
C LYS A 57 6.61 11.13 -17.66
N ALA A 58 6.42 10.63 -16.44
CA ALA A 58 6.67 11.36 -15.21
C ALA A 58 8.00 11.00 -14.54
N LEU A 59 8.85 10.20 -15.19
CA LEU A 59 10.17 9.85 -14.68
C LEU A 59 11.26 10.73 -15.26
N THR A 60 12.28 11.01 -14.45
CA THR A 60 13.56 11.53 -14.94
C THR A 60 14.21 10.53 -15.89
N PRO A 61 15.19 10.94 -16.75
CA PRO A 61 15.86 10.04 -17.70
C PRO A 61 16.45 8.78 -17.06
N ASN A 62 16.93 8.88 -15.80
CA ASN A 62 17.49 7.78 -15.01
C ASN A 62 16.51 7.26 -13.94
N GLY A 63 15.25 7.66 -14.01
CA GLY A 63 14.23 7.30 -13.03
C GLY A 63 13.86 5.82 -13.09
N THR A 64 13.50 5.28 -11.95
CA THR A 64 13.14 3.87 -11.77
C THR A 64 11.63 3.68 -11.59
N TYR A 65 11.06 2.74 -12.33
CA TYR A 65 9.67 2.31 -12.19
C TYR A 65 9.61 0.92 -11.56
N VAL A 66 8.87 0.80 -10.47
CA VAL A 66 8.60 -0.47 -9.79
C VAL A 66 7.10 -0.64 -9.59
N SER A 67 6.59 -1.84 -9.78
CA SER A 67 5.18 -2.19 -9.52
C SER A 67 5.09 -3.47 -8.72
N VAL A 68 4.08 -3.57 -7.87
CA VAL A 68 3.76 -4.80 -7.12
C VAL A 68 3.45 -5.99 -8.03
N ASP A 69 3.13 -5.74 -9.31
CA ASP A 69 2.85 -6.78 -10.31
C ASP A 69 4.12 -7.38 -10.94
N GLN A 70 5.30 -6.88 -10.64
CA GLN A 70 6.56 -7.35 -11.24
C GLN A 70 7.06 -8.67 -10.68
N GLY A 71 6.38 -9.23 -9.71
CA GLY A 71 6.67 -10.52 -9.12
C GLY A 71 6.40 -10.53 -7.61
N THR A 72 6.25 -11.73 -7.07
CA THR A 72 6.17 -11.94 -5.63
C THR A 72 7.56 -12.32 -5.13
N PRO A 73 8.15 -11.56 -4.20
CA PRO A 73 9.42 -11.94 -3.60
C PRO A 73 9.25 -13.27 -2.87
N LYS A 74 10.28 -14.12 -2.94
CA LYS A 74 10.33 -15.29 -2.08
C LYS A 74 10.62 -14.80 -0.66
N MET A 75 9.65 -14.90 0.22
CA MET A 75 9.79 -14.54 1.62
C MET A 75 10.07 -15.79 2.46
N GLY A 76 11.08 -15.71 3.30
CA GLY A 76 11.43 -16.72 4.30
C GLY A 76 11.08 -16.30 5.72
N PRO A 77 11.26 -17.17 6.71
CA PRO A 77 11.06 -16.85 8.13
C PRO A 77 11.90 -15.66 8.60
N GLU A 78 13.10 -15.49 8.03
CA GLU A 78 14.03 -14.39 8.36
C GLU A 78 13.46 -13.03 7.98
N ASP A 79 12.72 -12.95 6.86
CA ASP A 79 12.08 -11.70 6.42
C ASP A 79 10.97 -11.28 7.38
N LEU A 80 10.20 -12.24 7.91
CA LEU A 80 9.18 -11.97 8.92
C LEU A 80 9.80 -11.51 10.24
N MET A 81 10.93 -12.07 10.64
CA MET A 81 11.66 -11.63 11.83
C MET A 81 12.19 -10.21 11.65
N LEU A 82 12.76 -9.89 10.49
CA LEU A 82 13.20 -8.52 10.17
C LEU A 82 12.03 -7.53 10.23
N LEU A 83 10.88 -7.86 9.65
CA LEU A 83 9.68 -7.01 9.71
C LEU A 83 9.22 -6.80 11.15
N LYS A 84 9.22 -7.86 11.98
CA LYS A 84 8.89 -7.76 13.40
C LYS A 84 9.83 -6.79 14.11
N GLU A 85 11.14 -6.94 13.95
CA GLU A 85 12.15 -6.06 14.55
C GLU A 85 11.96 -4.59 14.14
N LEU A 86 11.68 -4.34 12.86
CA LEU A 86 11.44 -2.98 12.34
C LEU A 86 10.18 -2.35 12.94
N VAL A 87 9.12 -3.13 13.13
CA VAL A 87 7.89 -2.67 13.78
C VAL A 87 8.12 -2.40 15.26
N GLU A 88 8.78 -3.31 15.98
CA GLU A 88 9.09 -3.17 17.40
C GLU A 88 10.03 -1.98 17.67
N ALA A 89 10.96 -1.72 16.76
CA ALA A 89 11.85 -0.56 16.82
C ALA A 89 11.17 0.77 16.40
N GLY A 90 9.89 0.74 16.02
CA GLY A 90 9.15 1.92 15.56
C GLY A 90 9.61 2.47 14.20
N LYS A 91 10.43 1.72 13.46
CA LYS A 91 10.92 2.13 12.12
C LYS A 91 9.88 1.94 11.02
N ILE A 92 8.97 1.01 11.22
CA ILE A 92 7.80 0.77 10.37
C ILE A 92 6.55 0.83 11.25
N LYS A 93 5.55 1.58 10.81
CA LYS A 93 4.25 1.66 11.48
C LYS A 93 3.17 1.18 10.52
N PRO A 94 2.73 -0.08 10.62
CA PRO A 94 1.68 -0.60 9.75
C PRO A 94 0.35 0.09 10.05
N VAL A 95 -0.38 0.42 8.98
CA VAL A 95 -1.76 0.90 9.10
C VAL A 95 -2.68 -0.29 9.23
N ILE A 96 -3.40 -0.37 10.33
CA ILE A 96 -4.43 -1.40 10.57
C ILE A 96 -5.79 -0.74 10.38
N ASP A 97 -6.52 -1.23 9.38
CA ASP A 97 -7.87 -0.76 9.08
C ASP A 97 -8.88 -1.40 10.03
N ARG A 98 -8.90 -2.74 10.08
CA ARG A 98 -9.83 -3.50 10.90
C ARG A 98 -9.19 -4.75 11.50
N ARG A 99 -9.75 -5.15 12.65
CA ARG A 99 -9.45 -6.43 13.30
C ARG A 99 -10.72 -7.26 13.39
N TYR A 100 -10.61 -8.54 13.07
CA TYR A 100 -11.68 -9.52 13.20
C TYR A 100 -11.19 -10.70 14.03
N PRO A 101 -11.99 -11.25 14.95
CA PRO A 101 -11.68 -12.53 15.55
C PRO A 101 -11.77 -13.64 14.48
N LEU A 102 -11.11 -14.77 14.74
CA LEU A 102 -11.05 -15.88 13.77
C LEU A 102 -12.44 -16.37 13.33
N GLU A 103 -13.42 -16.36 14.25
CA GLU A 103 -14.80 -16.76 13.98
C GLU A 103 -15.48 -15.89 12.93
N GLN A 104 -15.00 -14.66 12.74
CA GLN A 104 -15.52 -13.71 11.75
C GLN A 104 -14.68 -13.65 10.48
N ILE A 105 -13.92 -14.68 10.16
CA ILE A 105 -13.06 -14.69 8.99
C ILE A 105 -13.83 -14.49 7.66
N VAL A 106 -15.06 -14.96 7.59
CA VAL A 106 -15.93 -14.79 6.43
C VAL A 106 -16.26 -13.32 6.19
N GLU A 107 -16.59 -12.58 7.25
CA GLU A 107 -16.85 -11.13 7.18
C GLU A 107 -15.59 -10.35 6.81
N ALA A 108 -14.44 -10.77 7.33
CA ALA A 108 -13.16 -10.17 6.97
C ALA A 108 -12.87 -10.33 5.48
N HIS A 109 -13.09 -11.51 4.92
CA HIS A 109 -12.94 -11.75 3.47
C HIS A 109 -13.92 -10.91 2.65
N ARG A 110 -15.19 -10.85 3.02
CA ARG A 110 -16.18 -10.01 2.34
C ARG A 110 -15.79 -8.54 2.33
N TYR A 111 -15.23 -8.07 3.45
CA TYR A 111 -14.74 -6.70 3.54
C TYR A 111 -13.57 -6.43 2.59
N VAL A 112 -12.60 -7.35 2.55
CA VAL A 112 -11.43 -7.22 1.65
C VAL A 112 -11.84 -7.32 0.18
N ASP A 113 -12.80 -8.16 -0.15
CA ASP A 113 -13.29 -8.33 -1.52
C ASP A 113 -13.99 -7.08 -2.09
N GLN A 114 -14.39 -6.14 -1.24
CA GLN A 114 -14.91 -4.84 -1.68
C GLN A 114 -13.81 -3.92 -2.25
N GLU A 115 -12.53 -4.30 -2.13
CA GLU A 115 -11.36 -3.58 -2.66
C GLU A 115 -11.17 -2.14 -2.15
N HIS A 116 -11.81 -1.77 -1.03
CA HIS A 116 -11.77 -0.42 -0.45
C HIS A 116 -11.10 -0.34 0.94
N LYS A 117 -10.38 -1.40 1.34
CA LYS A 117 -9.67 -1.39 2.63
C LYS A 117 -8.61 -0.27 2.68
N LYS A 118 -8.50 0.39 3.83
CA LYS A 118 -7.58 1.52 4.06
C LYS A 118 -6.31 1.13 4.82
N GLY A 119 -5.95 -0.13 4.82
CA GLY A 119 -4.80 -0.66 5.54
C GLY A 119 -4.88 -2.18 5.63
N ASN A 120 -4.17 -2.74 6.59
CA ASN A 120 -4.18 -4.18 6.83
C ASN A 120 -5.46 -4.59 7.57
N VAL A 121 -6.03 -5.70 7.15
CA VAL A 121 -7.10 -6.40 7.88
C VAL A 121 -6.45 -7.53 8.66
N VAL A 122 -6.60 -7.52 9.97
CA VAL A 122 -5.93 -8.44 10.88
C VAL A 122 -6.95 -9.43 11.44
N ILE A 123 -6.61 -10.71 11.42
CA ILE A 123 -7.37 -11.75 12.11
C ILE A 123 -6.69 -12.01 13.45
N THR A 124 -7.44 -11.86 14.54
CA THR A 124 -6.98 -12.21 15.89
C THR A 124 -7.32 -13.65 16.18
N VAL A 125 -6.32 -14.40 16.61
CA VAL A 125 -6.49 -15.78 17.09
C VAL A 125 -6.23 -15.75 18.58
N ASP A 126 -7.27 -15.95 19.39
CA ASP A 126 -7.11 -16.09 20.82
C ASP A 126 -6.36 -17.40 21.10
N GLN A 127 -5.15 -17.30 21.58
CA GLN A 127 -4.49 -18.44 22.20
C GLN A 127 -5.21 -18.65 23.53
N ASN A 128 -6.17 -19.56 23.55
CA ASN A 128 -6.62 -20.12 24.81
C ASN A 128 -5.40 -20.82 25.42
N ASP A 129 -4.72 -20.16 26.34
CA ASP A 129 -3.79 -20.81 27.26
C ASP A 129 -4.61 -21.79 28.18
N ASN A 130 -5.08 -22.87 27.56
CA ASN A 130 -5.52 -24.05 28.29
C ASN A 130 -4.29 -24.94 28.48
N THR A 131 -3.49 -24.59 29.43
CA THR A 131 -2.57 -25.50 30.10
C THR A 131 -3.14 -25.86 31.46
#